data_e3435dec0c1d006a881b0cebfc895183
#
_entry.id   e3435dec0c1d006a881b0cebfc895183
#
_cell.length_a   1.000
_cell.length_b   1.000
_cell.length_c   1.000
_cell.angle_alpha   90.00
_cell.angle_beta   90.00
_cell.angle_gamma   90.00
#
_symmetry.space_group_name_H-M   'P 1'
#
loop_
_entity.id
_entity.type
_entity.pdbx_description
1 polymer ?
#
loop_
_entity_poly.entity_id
_entity_poly.type
_entity_poly.pdbx_seq_one_letter_code
_entity_poly.pdbx_strand_id
1 'polypeptide(L)'
;MTVEYRTLSLTKHRSSPLSTIPDHVLDSTIDLYFLFCHNQPYAFFHEATFREDFDNGLISEFLVLSILTMSIRFSHEPYFQGRQEQLTTEYALRAWNLVLHECFSSEDGLDYHAVQAATLLAIHDFTGTVTSAHNIEGSRY
;
A
#
# COMPACT_ATOMS: atom_id res chain seq x y z
N MET A 1 -25.84 0.22 15.27
CA MET A 1 -25.02 1.12 14.45
C MET A 1 -23.60 0.60 14.21
N THR A 2 -22.90 0.09 15.18
CA THR A 2 -21.55 -0.50 15.04
C THR A 2 -21.48 -1.77 14.18
N VAL A 3 -22.56 -2.52 14.08
CA VAL A 3 -22.63 -3.79 13.31
C VAL A 3 -22.74 -3.54 11.80
N GLU A 4 -23.40 -2.46 11.37
CA GLU A 4 -23.55 -2.12 9.95
C GLU A 4 -22.24 -1.64 9.30
N TYR A 5 -21.42 -0.87 10.02
CA TYR A 5 -20.10 -0.44 9.54
C TYR A 5 -19.14 -1.64 9.36
N ARG A 6 -19.21 -2.61 10.24
CA ARG A 6 -18.39 -3.82 10.17
C ARG A 6 -18.79 -4.71 9.00
N THR A 7 -20.09 -4.78 8.69
CA THR A 7 -20.61 -5.59 7.58
C THR A 7 -20.31 -4.95 6.22
N LEU A 8 -20.39 -3.62 6.12
CA LEU A 8 -20.03 -2.88 4.90
C LEU A 8 -18.52 -2.93 4.63
N SER A 9 -17.70 -2.90 5.66
CA SER A 9 -16.25 -3.07 5.55
C SER A 9 -15.91 -4.49 5.05
N LEU A 10 -16.56 -5.52 5.58
CA LEU A 10 -16.35 -6.91 5.19
C LEU A 10 -16.82 -7.23 3.77
N THR A 11 -17.91 -6.61 3.29
CA THR A 11 -18.39 -6.78 1.92
C THR A 11 -17.52 -6.03 0.91
N LYS A 12 -16.96 -4.90 1.28
CA LYS A 12 -16.01 -4.14 0.46
C LYS A 12 -14.65 -4.87 0.32
N HIS A 13 -14.26 -5.65 1.33
CA HIS A 13 -13.04 -6.47 1.32
C HIS A 13 -13.14 -7.75 0.48
N ARG A 14 -14.33 -8.24 0.18
CA ARG A 14 -14.48 -9.48 -0.61
C ARG A 14 -13.98 -9.39 -2.05
N SER A 15 -13.89 -8.21 -2.62
CA SER A 15 -13.32 -7.96 -3.97
C SER A 15 -11.90 -7.38 -3.92
N SER A 16 -11.35 -7.20 -2.72
CA SER A 16 -10.01 -6.66 -2.52
C SER A 16 -8.93 -7.71 -2.76
N PRO A 17 -7.83 -7.38 -3.45
CA PRO A 17 -6.67 -8.28 -3.54
C PRO A 17 -6.08 -8.61 -2.17
N LEU A 18 -6.30 -7.78 -1.14
CA LEU A 18 -5.85 -8.06 0.23
C LEU A 18 -6.49 -9.33 0.82
N SER A 19 -7.72 -9.65 0.42
CA SER A 19 -8.42 -10.84 0.92
C SER A 19 -7.79 -12.16 0.46
N THR A 20 -6.97 -12.14 -0.57
CA THR A 20 -6.26 -13.31 -1.11
C THR A 20 -4.88 -13.50 -0.51
N ILE A 21 -4.35 -12.47 0.15
CA ILE A 21 -3.03 -12.53 0.78
C ILE A 21 -3.16 -13.19 2.16
N PRO A 22 -2.40 -14.25 2.47
CA PRO A 22 -2.39 -14.83 3.81
C PRO A 22 -1.95 -13.80 4.86
N ASP A 23 -2.56 -13.86 6.05
CA ASP A 23 -2.30 -12.88 7.12
C ASP A 23 -0.81 -12.78 7.48
N HIS A 24 -0.11 -13.92 7.58
CA HIS A 24 1.32 -13.92 7.90
C HIS A 24 2.18 -13.24 6.81
N VAL A 25 1.78 -13.33 5.54
CA VAL A 25 2.47 -12.65 4.43
C VAL A 25 2.23 -11.15 4.50
N LEU A 26 1.00 -10.76 4.82
CA LEU A 26 0.63 -9.36 4.98
C LEU A 26 1.40 -8.73 6.14
N ASP A 27 1.42 -9.39 7.31
CA ASP A 27 2.16 -8.93 8.48
C ASP A 27 3.66 -8.80 8.20
N SER A 28 4.27 -9.81 7.59
CA SER A 28 5.70 -9.77 7.26
C SER A 28 6.05 -8.66 6.26
N THR A 29 5.14 -8.35 5.34
CA THR A 29 5.34 -7.27 4.36
C THR A 29 5.22 -5.90 5.00
N ILE A 30 4.31 -5.73 5.96
CA ILE A 30 4.21 -4.52 6.77
C ILE A 30 5.47 -4.33 7.63
N ASP A 31 6.01 -5.41 8.21
CA ASP A 31 7.28 -5.38 8.94
C ASP A 31 8.43 -4.86 8.05
N LEU A 32 8.47 -5.28 6.80
CA LEU A 32 9.46 -4.79 5.83
C LEU A 32 9.31 -3.31 5.52
N TYR A 33 8.07 -2.80 5.48
CA TYR A 33 7.83 -1.37 5.32
C TYR A 33 8.47 -0.57 6.47
N PHE A 34 8.21 -0.95 7.70
CA PHE A 34 8.77 -0.26 8.86
C PHE A 34 10.29 -0.41 8.97
N LEU A 35 10.83 -1.52 8.51
CA LEU A 35 12.26 -1.77 8.52
C LEU A 35 13.01 -0.96 7.44
N PHE A 36 12.50 -0.89 6.21
CA PHE A 36 13.24 -0.35 5.07
C PHE A 36 12.69 0.95 4.48
N CYS A 37 11.41 1.23 4.65
CA CYS A 37 10.75 2.36 4.00
C CYS A 37 10.35 3.47 4.97
N HIS A 38 10.07 3.14 6.22
CA HIS A 38 9.72 4.11 7.24
C HIS A 38 10.88 5.08 7.49
N ASN A 39 10.59 6.38 7.65
CA ASN A 39 11.56 7.46 7.74
C ASN A 39 12.38 7.73 6.45
N GLN A 40 11.91 7.31 5.30
CA GLN A 40 12.64 7.57 4.04
C GLN A 40 11.70 8.14 2.96
N PRO A 41 11.68 9.45 2.77
CA PRO A 41 12.45 10.50 3.49
C PRO A 41 11.80 10.98 4.79
N TYR A 42 10.53 10.66 5.04
CA TYR A 42 9.75 11.12 6.19
C TYR A 42 9.01 9.99 6.88
N ALA A 43 8.81 10.12 8.19
CA ALA A 43 7.92 9.26 8.97
C ALA A 43 6.47 9.70 8.78
N PHE A 44 5.67 8.90 8.08
CA PHE A 44 4.25 9.17 7.88
C PHE A 44 3.37 8.56 8.96
N PHE A 45 3.89 7.60 9.71
CA PHE A 45 3.13 6.82 10.68
C PHE A 45 3.87 6.76 12.01
N HIS A 46 3.08 6.73 13.09
CA HIS A 46 3.56 6.20 14.36
C HIS A 46 3.35 4.68 14.35
N GLU A 47 4.43 3.92 14.36
CA GLU A 47 4.40 2.47 14.11
C GLU A 47 3.44 1.72 15.03
N ALA A 48 3.50 1.97 16.35
CA ALA A 48 2.65 1.28 17.32
C ALA A 48 1.15 1.56 17.07
N THR A 49 0.80 2.81 16.80
CA THR A 49 -0.58 3.22 16.48
C THR A 49 -1.04 2.60 15.17
N PHE A 50 -0.19 2.61 14.14
CA PHE A 50 -0.52 1.99 12.86
C PHE A 50 -0.81 0.50 13.01
N ARG A 51 0.01 -0.23 13.76
CA ARG A 51 -0.17 -1.67 13.97
C ARG A 51 -1.45 -1.98 14.73
N GLU A 52 -1.77 -1.20 15.76
CA GLU A 52 -3.01 -1.31 16.50
C GLU A 52 -4.23 -1.07 15.60
N ASP A 53 -4.21 0.00 14.82
CA ASP A 53 -5.26 0.33 13.86
C ASP A 53 -5.40 -0.74 12.77
N PHE A 54 -4.29 -1.27 12.30
CA PHE A 54 -4.29 -2.35 11.31
C PHE A 54 -4.92 -3.64 11.87
N ASP A 55 -4.54 -4.05 13.07
CA ASP A 55 -5.11 -5.22 13.74
C ASP A 55 -6.61 -5.07 14.00
N ASN A 56 -7.06 -3.84 14.25
CA ASN A 56 -8.47 -3.49 14.44
C ASN A 56 -9.26 -3.27 13.13
N GLY A 57 -8.61 -3.41 11.98
CA GLY A 57 -9.26 -3.21 10.67
C GLY A 57 -9.62 -1.76 10.36
N LEU A 58 -8.95 -0.81 10.99
CA LEU A 58 -9.22 0.64 10.84
C LEU A 58 -8.42 1.29 9.71
N ILE A 59 -7.46 0.57 9.13
CA ILE A 59 -6.64 1.11 8.03
C ILE A 59 -7.36 0.90 6.69
N SER A 60 -7.45 1.97 5.90
CA SER A 60 -8.07 1.92 4.58
C SER A 60 -7.33 0.99 3.63
N GLU A 61 -8.06 0.28 2.76
CA GLU A 61 -7.49 -0.65 1.78
C GLU A 61 -6.40 0.02 0.93
N PHE A 62 -6.67 1.21 0.41
CA PHE A 62 -5.71 1.91 -0.44
C PHE A 62 -4.40 2.26 0.29
N LEU A 63 -4.44 2.50 1.60
CA LEU A 63 -3.23 2.75 2.38
C LEU A 63 -2.42 1.47 2.58
N VAL A 64 -3.07 0.35 2.88
CA VAL A 64 -2.39 -0.95 2.96
C VAL A 64 -1.75 -1.31 1.63
N LEU A 65 -2.49 -1.17 0.52
CA LEU A 65 -1.96 -1.42 -0.83
C LEU A 65 -0.76 -0.54 -1.17
N SER A 66 -0.76 0.73 -0.74
CA SER A 66 0.36 1.64 -0.93
C SER A 66 1.60 1.19 -0.16
N ILE A 67 1.42 0.71 1.06
CA ILE A 67 2.51 0.14 1.88
C ILE A 67 3.07 -1.12 1.21
N LEU A 68 2.22 -2.03 0.74
CA LEU A 68 2.66 -3.22 0.01
C LEU A 68 3.43 -2.86 -1.26
N THR A 69 2.97 -1.87 -2.01
CA THR A 69 3.63 -1.36 -3.21
C THR A 69 5.09 -0.94 -2.92
N MET A 70 5.33 -0.33 -1.76
CA MET A 70 6.67 0.07 -1.33
C MET A 70 7.54 -1.10 -0.87
N SER A 71 6.95 -2.16 -0.33
CA SER A 71 7.63 -3.15 0.51
C SER A 71 7.85 -4.50 -0.17
N ILE A 72 7.03 -4.87 -1.16
CA ILE A 72 7.08 -6.18 -1.83
C ILE A 72 8.47 -6.49 -2.38
N ARG A 73 9.17 -5.51 -2.90
CA ARG A 73 10.53 -5.67 -3.44
C ARG A 73 11.54 -6.21 -2.42
N PHE A 74 11.27 -6.04 -1.13
CA PHE A 74 12.12 -6.55 -0.06
C PHE A 74 11.68 -7.91 0.47
N SER A 75 10.53 -8.43 -0.01
CA SER A 75 9.96 -9.67 0.48
C SER A 75 10.59 -10.89 -0.16
N HIS A 76 10.88 -11.88 0.67
CA HIS A 76 11.29 -13.22 0.26
C HIS A 76 10.15 -14.25 0.39
N GLU A 77 8.93 -13.78 0.66
CA GLU A 77 7.77 -14.65 0.78
C GLU A 77 7.50 -15.41 -0.52
N PRO A 78 7.32 -16.74 -0.48
CA PRO A 78 6.98 -17.52 -1.66
C PRO A 78 5.73 -17.04 -2.38
N TYR A 79 4.80 -16.42 -1.65
CA TYR A 79 3.58 -15.84 -2.20
C TYR A 79 3.84 -14.81 -3.32
N PHE A 80 4.88 -13.99 -3.16
CA PHE A 80 5.24 -12.95 -4.14
C PHE A 80 6.28 -13.41 -5.17
N GLN A 81 6.92 -14.54 -4.95
CA GLN A 81 8.07 -14.97 -5.74
C GLN A 81 7.73 -15.11 -7.23
N GLY A 82 8.52 -14.46 -8.10
CA GLY A 82 8.31 -14.43 -9.54
C GLY A 82 7.19 -13.49 -10.01
N ARG A 83 6.47 -12.86 -9.08
CA ARG A 83 5.35 -11.95 -9.39
C ARG A 83 5.48 -10.57 -8.75
N GLN A 84 6.63 -10.26 -8.16
CA GLN A 84 6.82 -9.03 -7.38
C GLN A 84 6.53 -7.77 -8.19
N GLU A 85 7.09 -7.66 -9.39
CA GLU A 85 6.88 -6.52 -10.27
C GLU A 85 5.40 -6.40 -10.72
N GLN A 86 4.81 -7.50 -11.13
CA GLN A 86 3.41 -7.55 -11.55
C GLN A 86 2.47 -7.13 -10.41
N LEU A 87 2.63 -7.72 -9.22
CA LEU A 87 1.79 -7.41 -8.08
C LEU A 87 1.98 -5.98 -7.58
N THR A 88 3.21 -5.48 -7.58
CA THR A 88 3.50 -4.08 -7.25
C THR A 88 2.73 -3.13 -8.17
N THR A 89 2.74 -3.37 -9.47
CA THR A 89 2.01 -2.58 -10.46
C THR A 89 0.49 -2.67 -10.24
N GLU A 90 -0.03 -3.87 -10.04
CA GLU A 90 -1.47 -4.09 -9.80
C GLU A 90 -1.95 -3.37 -8.53
N TYR A 91 -1.20 -3.49 -7.44
CA TYR A 91 -1.55 -2.86 -6.16
C TYR A 91 -1.44 -1.34 -6.24
N ALA A 92 -0.43 -0.81 -6.91
CA ALA A 92 -0.28 0.63 -7.12
C ALA A 92 -1.45 1.21 -7.93
N LEU A 93 -1.84 0.57 -9.03
CA LEU A 93 -2.97 1.00 -9.85
C LEU A 93 -4.29 0.95 -9.08
N ARG A 94 -4.54 -0.12 -8.34
CA ARG A 94 -5.73 -0.21 -7.52
C ARG A 94 -5.76 0.85 -6.42
N ALA A 95 -4.64 1.05 -5.75
CA ALA A 95 -4.51 2.09 -4.72
C ALA A 95 -4.79 3.49 -5.29
N TRP A 96 -4.20 3.84 -6.43
CA TRP A 96 -4.46 5.11 -7.11
C TRP A 96 -5.94 5.28 -7.45
N ASN A 97 -6.59 4.27 -8.02
CA ASN A 97 -8.01 4.33 -8.35
C ASN A 97 -8.88 4.56 -7.12
N LEU A 98 -8.58 3.88 -6.02
CA LEU A 98 -9.32 4.04 -4.76
C LEU A 98 -9.08 5.43 -4.14
N VAL A 99 -7.84 5.93 -4.14
CA VAL A 99 -7.51 7.27 -3.64
C VAL A 99 -8.23 8.35 -4.44
N LEU A 100 -8.18 8.26 -5.77
CA LEU A 100 -8.87 9.23 -6.64
C LEU A 100 -10.38 9.19 -6.45
N HIS A 101 -10.96 8.01 -6.33
CA HIS A 101 -12.39 7.86 -6.03
C HIS A 101 -12.75 8.53 -4.70
N GLU A 102 -11.97 8.28 -3.66
CA GLU A 102 -12.20 8.89 -2.34
C GLU A 102 -12.09 10.40 -2.37
N CYS A 103 -11.06 10.95 -3.02
CA CYS A 103 -10.86 12.39 -3.14
C CYS A 103 -12.02 13.12 -3.84
N PHE A 104 -12.68 12.46 -4.80
CA PHE A 104 -13.77 13.05 -5.57
C PHE A 104 -15.18 12.74 -5.01
N SER A 105 -15.29 11.75 -4.13
CA SER A 105 -16.57 11.29 -3.59
C SER A 105 -16.84 11.78 -2.17
N SER A 106 -15.82 12.26 -1.46
CA SER A 106 -15.95 12.69 -0.08
C SER A 106 -16.50 14.12 0.00
N GLU A 107 -17.69 14.28 0.56
CA GLU A 107 -18.27 15.58 0.89
C GLU A 107 -17.71 16.15 2.22
N ASP A 108 -17.14 15.30 3.06
CA ASP A 108 -16.67 15.62 4.40
C ASP A 108 -15.21 16.10 4.49
N GLY A 109 -14.56 16.28 3.34
CA GLY A 109 -13.17 16.69 3.28
C GLY A 109 -12.21 15.53 2.95
N LEU A 110 -10.93 15.84 2.85
CA LEU A 110 -9.90 14.88 2.42
C LEU A 110 -9.57 13.89 3.54
N ASP A 111 -9.70 12.60 3.25
CA ASP A 111 -9.28 11.53 4.15
C ASP A 111 -7.77 11.58 4.36
N TYR A 112 -7.34 11.56 5.62
CA TYR A 112 -5.93 11.57 5.99
C TYR A 112 -5.17 10.36 5.42
N HIS A 113 -5.79 9.18 5.42
CA HIS A 113 -5.23 7.99 4.79
C HIS A 113 -5.02 8.17 3.28
N ALA A 114 -5.89 8.91 2.60
CA ALA A 114 -5.75 9.21 1.18
C ALA A 114 -4.50 10.07 0.89
N VAL A 115 -4.21 11.05 1.74
CA VAL A 115 -2.99 11.88 1.63
C VAL A 115 -1.74 11.03 1.84
N GLN A 116 -1.74 10.19 2.87
CA GLN A 116 -0.62 9.28 3.16
C GLN A 116 -0.39 8.30 2.00
N ALA A 117 -1.44 7.67 1.50
CA ALA A 117 -1.36 6.74 0.38
C ALA A 117 -0.86 7.41 -0.90
N ALA A 118 -1.41 8.57 -1.26
CA ALA A 118 -0.98 9.34 -2.43
C ALA A 118 0.51 9.72 -2.35
N THR A 119 0.97 10.09 -1.17
CA THR A 119 2.38 10.44 -0.95
C THR A 119 3.29 9.24 -1.14
N LEU A 120 2.94 8.07 -0.57
CA LEU A 120 3.71 6.83 -0.75
C LEU A 120 3.75 6.39 -2.21
N LEU A 121 2.61 6.44 -2.91
CA LEU A 121 2.52 6.08 -4.31
C LEU A 121 3.34 7.03 -5.21
N ALA A 122 3.31 8.32 -4.92
CA ALA A 122 4.12 9.30 -5.63
C ALA A 122 5.63 9.05 -5.44
N ILE A 123 6.05 8.74 -4.23
CA ILE A 123 7.45 8.35 -3.94
C ILE A 123 7.82 7.09 -4.71
N HIS A 124 6.97 6.08 -4.72
CA HIS A 124 7.19 4.85 -5.46
C HIS A 124 7.35 5.10 -6.97
N ASP A 125 6.43 5.85 -7.57
CA ASP A 125 6.45 6.17 -9.00
C ASP A 125 7.70 6.94 -9.38
N PHE A 126 8.10 7.92 -8.57
CA PHE A 126 9.30 8.70 -8.78
C PHE A 126 10.57 7.84 -8.72
N THR A 127 10.71 6.99 -7.70
CA THR A 127 11.88 6.11 -7.54
C THR A 127 11.94 5.04 -8.63
N GLY A 128 10.80 4.49 -9.04
CA GLY A 128 10.71 3.54 -10.14
C GLY A 128 11.13 4.14 -11.49
N THR A 129 10.74 5.37 -11.77
CA THR A 129 11.11 6.10 -12.99
C THR A 129 12.61 6.36 -13.05
N VAL A 130 13.23 6.78 -11.95
CA VAL A 130 14.68 7.03 -11.87
C VAL A 130 15.47 5.75 -12.09
N THR A 131 15.04 4.63 -11.51
CA THR A 131 15.69 3.33 -11.71
C THR A 131 15.61 2.87 -13.15
N SER A 132 14.47 3.05 -13.81
CA SER A 132 14.28 2.72 -15.23
C SER A 132 15.16 3.57 -16.16
N ALA A 133 15.28 4.85 -15.89
CA ALA A 133 16.17 5.75 -16.63
C ALA A 133 17.65 5.35 -16.49
N HIS A 134 18.10 4.94 -15.32
CA HIS A 134 19.46 4.46 -15.07
C HIS A 134 19.77 3.17 -15.83
N ASN A 135 18.81 2.25 -15.93
CA ASN A 135 18.97 1.01 -16.68
C ASN A 135 19.03 1.24 -18.20
N ILE A 136 18.39 2.28 -18.72
CA ILE A 136 18.44 2.64 -20.14
C ILE A 136 19.80 3.25 -20.51
N GLU A 137 20.39 4.06 -19.64
CA GLU A 137 21.71 4.64 -19.85
C GLU A 137 22.83 3.59 -19.74
N GLY A 138 22.72 2.62 -18.85
CA GLY A 138 23.69 1.52 -18.70
C GLY A 138 23.72 0.54 -19.87
N SER A 139 22.72 0.54 -20.75
CA SER A 139 22.63 -0.36 -21.91
C SER A 139 23.24 0.22 -23.19
N ARG A 140 23.84 1.42 -23.15
CA ARG A 140 24.42 2.09 -24.33
C ARG A 140 25.95 2.00 -24.43
N TYR A 141 26.59 1.20 -23.57
CA TYR A 141 28.04 0.98 -23.62
C TYR A 141 28.37 -0.49 -23.88
#